data_f9b6d2534fdb66da279f36d70346a2da
#
_entry.id   f9b6d2534fdb66da279f36d70346a2da
#
_cell.length_a   1.000
_cell.length_b   1.000
_cell.length_c   1.000
_cell.angle_alpha   90.00
_cell.angle_beta   90.00
_cell.angle_gamma   90.00
#
_symmetry.space_group_name_H-M   'P 1'
#
loop_
_entity.id
_entity.type
_entity.pdbx_description
1 polymer ?
#
loop_
_entity_poly.entity_id
_entity_poly.type
_entity_poly.pdbx_seq_one_letter_code
_entity_poly.pdbx_strand_id
1 'polypeptide(L)'
;LYTEMAEYGFLTKYIFADGIEEIDINSWRDIEIQYSDGHTAKLEEHFDSPEHAANVIRRMLQNSGKVLDNASPIITSRLAKNIRISVIKTPVLDEDAGVAASIRIVNPRNLSKADFVQSGTATEEMLDFLSACLRYGVSICVAGATSSGKTTVAGWLLSTIPDRKRIFTIEDGSRELQLIRERDGMVTNSVVHTQTRDSENERQRIDQIA
;
A
#
# COMPACT_ATOMS: atom_id res chain seq x y z
N LEU A 1 18.45 9.20 1.04
CA LEU A 1 17.34 9.39 0.07
C LEU A 1 17.86 9.40 -1.38
N TYR A 2 18.85 10.25 -1.74
CA TYR A 2 19.36 10.33 -3.13
C TYR A 2 20.05 9.05 -3.61
N THR A 3 20.74 8.32 -2.73
CA THR A 3 21.45 7.07 -3.05
C THR A 3 20.46 5.92 -3.28
N GLU A 4 19.36 5.86 -2.54
CA GLU A 4 18.28 4.88 -2.71
C GLU A 4 17.47 5.14 -3.99
N MET A 5 17.31 6.40 -4.37
CA MET A 5 16.56 6.78 -5.57
C MET A 5 17.26 6.40 -6.89
N ALA A 6 18.60 6.35 -6.92
CA ALA A 6 19.36 5.96 -8.11
C ALA A 6 19.25 4.47 -8.46
N GLU A 7 18.72 3.64 -7.53
CA GLU A 7 18.67 2.18 -7.69
C GLU A 7 17.45 1.68 -8.49
N TYR A 8 16.41 2.50 -8.67
CA TYR A 8 15.15 2.09 -9.32
C TYR A 8 15.06 2.47 -10.80
N GLY A 9 16.14 3.07 -11.34
CA GLY A 9 16.21 3.50 -12.75
C GLY A 9 15.11 4.53 -13.08
N PHE A 10 14.53 4.43 -14.27
CA PHE A 10 13.48 5.36 -14.73
C PHE A 10 12.19 5.27 -13.88
N LEU A 11 11.93 4.15 -13.21
CA LEU A 11 10.76 3.99 -12.32
C LEU A 11 10.79 4.95 -11.14
N THR A 12 11.97 5.43 -10.73
CA THR A 12 12.14 6.34 -9.60
C THR A 12 11.23 7.56 -9.68
N LYS A 13 11.18 8.20 -10.85
CA LYS A 13 10.38 9.41 -11.05
C LYS A 13 8.88 9.16 -10.91
N TYR A 14 8.41 7.96 -11.24
CA TYR A 14 7.01 7.57 -11.12
C TYR A 14 6.64 7.13 -9.70
N ILE A 15 7.53 6.39 -9.05
CA ILE A 15 7.32 5.90 -7.67
C ILE A 15 7.16 7.07 -6.68
N PHE A 16 7.85 8.18 -6.94
CA PHE A 16 7.84 9.35 -6.05
C PHE A 16 7.04 10.54 -6.61
N ALA A 17 6.33 10.34 -7.73
CA ALA A 17 5.45 11.37 -8.28
C ALA A 17 4.13 11.44 -7.51
N ASP A 18 3.62 12.66 -7.36
CA ASP A 18 2.29 12.86 -6.80
C ASP A 18 1.20 12.37 -7.76
N GLY A 19 0.17 11.77 -7.19
CA GLY A 19 -1.01 11.36 -7.95
C GLY A 19 -0.91 9.99 -8.61
N ILE A 20 0.19 9.25 -8.47
CA ILE A 20 0.30 7.85 -8.89
C ILE A 20 -0.03 6.94 -7.72
N GLU A 21 -0.90 5.96 -7.94
CA GLU A 21 -1.31 4.96 -6.94
C GLU A 21 -0.73 3.58 -7.20
N GLU A 22 -0.56 3.21 -8.49
CA GLU A 22 -0.04 1.90 -8.85
C GLU A 22 0.81 1.98 -10.13
N ILE A 23 1.84 1.15 -10.20
CA ILE A 23 2.67 0.94 -11.39
C ILE A 23 2.67 -0.56 -11.65
N ASP A 24 2.08 -0.97 -12.77
CA ASP A 24 1.99 -2.36 -13.20
C ASP A 24 3.01 -2.64 -14.29
N ILE A 25 3.95 -3.53 -14.00
CA ILE A 25 4.95 -4.03 -14.92
C ILE A 25 4.45 -5.40 -15.40
N ASN A 26 3.86 -5.45 -16.59
CA ASN A 26 3.35 -6.68 -17.20
C ASN A 26 4.48 -7.47 -17.89
N SER A 27 5.48 -6.75 -18.38
CA SER A 27 6.72 -7.28 -18.93
C SER A 27 7.79 -6.19 -18.96
N TRP A 28 9.00 -6.52 -19.38
CA TRP A 28 10.09 -5.55 -19.50
C TRP A 28 9.78 -4.34 -20.42
N ARG A 29 8.81 -4.46 -21.35
CA ARG A 29 8.40 -3.43 -22.32
C ARG A 29 6.94 -2.99 -22.21
N ASP A 30 6.18 -3.56 -21.29
CA ASP A 30 4.77 -3.22 -21.07
C ASP A 30 4.56 -2.79 -19.62
N ILE A 31 4.51 -1.48 -19.44
CA ILE A 31 4.39 -0.85 -18.13
C ILE A 31 3.21 0.11 -18.16
N GLU A 32 2.35 0.02 -17.16
CA GLU A 32 1.16 0.84 -17.02
C GLU A 32 1.17 1.55 -15.67
N ILE A 33 0.68 2.78 -15.66
CA ILE A 33 0.52 3.58 -14.43
C ILE A 33 -0.96 3.79 -14.20
N GLN A 34 -1.40 3.59 -12.95
CA GLN A 34 -2.71 4.00 -12.48
C GLN A 34 -2.59 5.26 -11.63
N TYR A 35 -3.39 6.26 -11.98
CA TYR A 35 -3.46 7.52 -11.25
C TYR A 35 -4.58 7.52 -10.21
N SER A 36 -4.48 8.42 -9.26
CA SER A 36 -5.41 8.55 -8.13
C SER A 36 -6.84 8.99 -8.51
N ASP A 37 -7.06 9.44 -9.73
CA ASP A 37 -8.37 9.73 -10.31
C ASP A 37 -8.98 8.53 -11.05
N GLY A 38 -8.24 7.40 -11.10
CA GLY A 38 -8.68 6.13 -11.66
C GLY A 38 -8.34 5.94 -13.14
N HIS A 39 -7.75 6.93 -13.82
CA HIS A 39 -7.28 6.70 -15.18
C HIS A 39 -5.96 5.92 -15.20
N THR A 40 -5.72 5.21 -16.30
CA THR A 40 -4.48 4.47 -16.54
C THR A 40 -3.79 4.96 -17.80
N ALA A 41 -2.46 4.85 -17.83
CA ALA A 41 -1.66 5.22 -18.99
C ALA A 41 -0.48 4.24 -19.17
N LYS A 42 -0.27 3.82 -20.41
CA LYS A 42 0.94 3.05 -20.78
C LYS A 42 2.14 3.96 -20.83
N LEU A 43 3.27 3.49 -20.32
CA LEU A 43 4.54 4.20 -20.46
C LEU A 43 5.20 3.92 -21.80
N GLU A 44 5.78 4.97 -22.39
CA GLU A 44 6.70 4.82 -23.53
C GLU A 44 8.08 4.32 -23.06
N GLU A 45 8.47 4.63 -21.82
CA GLU A 45 9.72 4.17 -21.23
C GLU A 45 9.57 2.73 -20.74
N HIS A 46 10.57 1.94 -21.02
CA HIS A 46 10.62 0.53 -20.67
C HIS A 46 12.06 0.09 -20.30
N PHE A 47 12.20 -1.13 -19.82
CA PHE A 47 13.53 -1.70 -19.59
C PHE A 47 14.18 -2.10 -20.93
N ASP A 48 15.50 -2.25 -20.94
CA ASP A 48 16.25 -2.58 -22.18
C ASP A 48 16.11 -4.06 -22.55
N SER A 49 15.86 -4.94 -21.58
CA SER A 49 15.72 -6.38 -21.78
C SER A 49 14.98 -7.04 -20.62
N PRO A 50 14.51 -8.31 -20.78
CA PRO A 50 13.96 -9.11 -19.68
C PRO A 50 14.90 -9.20 -18.48
N GLU A 51 16.20 -9.42 -18.72
CA GLU A 51 17.22 -9.52 -17.67
C GLU A 51 17.44 -8.19 -16.97
N HIS A 52 17.41 -7.07 -17.72
CA HIS A 52 17.53 -5.74 -17.12
C HIS A 52 16.36 -5.47 -16.17
N ALA A 53 15.13 -5.76 -16.57
CA ALA A 53 13.94 -5.64 -15.72
C ALA A 53 14.09 -6.47 -14.42
N ALA A 54 14.43 -7.75 -14.57
CA ALA A 54 14.63 -8.64 -13.42
C ALA A 54 15.75 -8.14 -12.48
N ASN A 55 16.82 -7.57 -13.01
CA ASN A 55 17.92 -7.04 -12.20
C ASN A 55 17.54 -5.76 -11.46
N VAL A 56 16.76 -4.86 -12.07
CA VAL A 56 16.26 -3.66 -11.39
C VAL A 56 15.33 -4.05 -10.26
N ILE A 57 14.34 -4.93 -10.51
CA ILE A 57 13.41 -5.40 -9.49
C ILE A 57 14.15 -6.13 -8.34
N ARG A 58 15.15 -6.96 -8.67
CA ARG A 58 15.97 -7.62 -7.65
C ARG A 58 16.70 -6.63 -6.75
N ARG A 59 17.26 -5.54 -7.32
CA ARG A 59 17.88 -4.46 -6.53
C ARG A 59 16.87 -3.75 -5.64
N MET A 60 15.65 -3.48 -6.14
CA MET A 60 14.59 -2.91 -5.32
C MET A 60 14.27 -3.77 -4.08
N LEU A 61 14.33 -5.09 -4.22
CA LEU A 61 14.04 -6.04 -3.14
C LEU A 61 15.20 -6.24 -2.16
N GLN A 62 16.43 -5.84 -2.49
CA GLN A 62 17.62 -6.09 -1.64
C GLN A 62 17.44 -5.58 -0.21
N ASN A 63 16.89 -4.38 -0.04
CA ASN A 63 16.67 -3.78 1.27
C ASN A 63 15.55 -4.44 2.09
N SER A 64 14.76 -5.31 1.46
CA SER A 64 13.66 -6.02 2.12
C SER A 64 14.08 -7.36 2.75
N GLY A 65 15.32 -7.79 2.51
CA GLY A 65 15.82 -9.09 2.96
C GLY A 65 15.21 -10.30 2.23
N LYS A 66 14.42 -10.08 1.18
CA LYS A 66 13.81 -11.13 0.36
C LYS A 66 14.62 -11.37 -0.91
N VAL A 67 14.77 -12.64 -1.28
CA VAL A 67 15.53 -13.05 -2.46
C VAL A 67 14.57 -13.57 -3.52
N LEU A 68 14.57 -12.88 -4.68
CA LEU A 68 13.80 -13.28 -5.86
C LEU A 68 14.65 -14.24 -6.71
N ASP A 69 14.35 -15.52 -6.63
CA ASP A 69 15.01 -16.58 -7.36
C ASP A 69 14.02 -17.63 -7.90
N ASN A 70 14.53 -18.75 -8.43
CA ASN A 70 13.66 -19.80 -8.97
C ASN A 70 12.98 -20.65 -7.88
N ALA A 71 13.50 -20.64 -6.66
CA ALA A 71 12.87 -21.30 -5.51
C ALA A 71 11.76 -20.45 -4.90
N SER A 72 11.89 -19.12 -5.00
CA SER A 72 10.91 -18.14 -4.53
C SER A 72 10.54 -17.19 -5.68
N PRO A 73 9.78 -17.65 -6.68
CA PRO A 73 9.47 -16.89 -7.89
C PRO A 73 8.38 -15.84 -7.68
N ILE A 74 7.64 -15.90 -6.57
CA ILE A 74 6.58 -14.96 -6.20
C ILE A 74 6.97 -14.32 -4.87
N ILE A 75 7.08 -13.00 -4.88
CA ILE A 75 7.45 -12.23 -3.69
C ILE A 75 6.51 -11.04 -3.53
N THR A 76 6.03 -10.85 -2.31
CA THR A 76 5.44 -9.59 -1.88
C THR A 76 6.32 -8.98 -0.80
N SER A 77 6.67 -7.70 -0.96
CA SER A 77 7.55 -6.99 -0.05
C SER A 77 7.18 -5.52 0.06
N ARG A 78 7.84 -4.84 1.00
CA ARG A 78 7.74 -3.40 1.16
C ARG A 78 9.05 -2.76 0.73
N LEU A 79 8.98 -1.77 -0.15
CA LEU A 79 10.13 -0.97 -0.57
C LEU A 79 10.34 0.23 0.36
N ALA A 80 9.27 0.84 0.82
CA ALA A 80 9.27 1.95 1.78
C ALA A 80 8.02 1.88 2.67
N LYS A 81 7.89 2.82 3.62
CA LYS A 81 6.78 2.85 4.58
C LYS A 81 5.39 2.75 3.93
N ASN A 82 5.24 3.35 2.75
CA ASN A 82 3.99 3.45 2.00
C ASN A 82 4.06 2.83 0.61
N ILE A 83 5.11 2.08 0.27
CA ILE A 83 5.29 1.47 -1.05
C ILE A 83 5.42 -0.03 -0.88
N ARG A 84 4.50 -0.76 -1.50
CA ARG A 84 4.48 -2.23 -1.56
C ARG A 84 4.80 -2.68 -2.98
N ILE A 85 5.53 -3.77 -3.11
CA ILE A 85 5.79 -4.44 -4.38
C ILE A 85 5.37 -5.90 -4.30
N SER A 86 4.66 -6.38 -5.31
CA SER A 86 4.40 -7.78 -5.56
C SER A 86 5.06 -8.16 -6.88
N VAL A 87 5.82 -9.23 -6.90
CA VAL A 87 6.66 -9.62 -8.03
C VAL A 87 6.44 -11.09 -8.38
N ILE A 88 6.39 -11.37 -9.66
CA ILE A 88 6.34 -12.72 -10.23
C ILE A 88 7.43 -12.82 -11.29
N LYS A 89 8.18 -13.93 -11.28
CA LYS A 89 9.20 -14.25 -12.30
C LYS A 89 9.12 -15.71 -12.73
N THR A 90 9.98 -16.10 -13.67
CA THR A 90 10.24 -17.50 -14.06
C THR A 90 10.58 -18.34 -12.82
N PRO A 91 10.04 -19.59 -12.66
CA PRO A 91 9.34 -20.37 -13.71
C PRO A 91 7.80 -20.15 -13.77
N VAL A 92 7.22 -19.25 -13.00
CA VAL A 92 5.77 -18.99 -12.99
C VAL A 92 5.36 -18.06 -14.15
N LEU A 93 6.28 -17.21 -14.57
CA LEU A 93 6.11 -16.27 -15.68
C LEU A 93 6.91 -16.72 -16.90
N ASP A 94 6.45 -16.41 -18.10
CA ASP A 94 7.17 -16.66 -19.34
C ASP A 94 8.52 -15.93 -19.36
N GLU A 95 9.55 -16.60 -19.86
CA GLU A 95 10.92 -16.06 -19.90
C GLU A 95 11.01 -14.74 -20.68
N ASP A 96 10.27 -14.62 -21.77
CA ASP A 96 10.24 -13.43 -22.63
C ASP A 96 9.69 -12.18 -21.90
N ALA A 97 8.91 -12.34 -20.88
CA ALA A 97 8.39 -11.23 -20.07
C ALA A 97 9.43 -10.70 -19.07
N GLY A 98 10.37 -11.57 -18.65
CA GLY A 98 11.42 -11.28 -17.68
C GLY A 98 10.90 -11.24 -16.23
N VAL A 99 10.09 -10.26 -15.92
CA VAL A 99 9.45 -10.07 -14.60
C VAL A 99 8.12 -9.37 -14.76
N ALA A 100 7.13 -9.77 -13.98
CA ALA A 100 5.91 -9.00 -13.76
C ALA A 100 5.91 -8.47 -12.33
N ALA A 101 5.49 -7.23 -12.14
CA ALA A 101 5.42 -6.63 -10.81
C ALA A 101 4.30 -5.61 -10.73
N SER A 102 3.67 -5.50 -9.56
CA SER A 102 2.80 -4.39 -9.21
C SER A 102 3.44 -3.62 -8.05
N ILE A 103 3.65 -2.34 -8.23
CA ILE A 103 4.18 -1.41 -7.23
C ILE A 103 3.05 -0.50 -6.81
N ARG A 104 2.52 -0.74 -5.62
CA ARG A 104 1.42 0.05 -5.07
C ARG A 104 1.96 1.13 -4.13
N ILE A 105 1.59 2.37 -4.41
CA ILE A 105 1.97 3.54 -3.65
C ILE A 105 0.76 3.97 -2.82
N VAL A 106 0.83 3.72 -1.51
CA VAL A 106 -0.25 4.11 -0.61
C VAL A 106 0.00 5.54 -0.16
N ASN A 107 -0.74 6.47 -0.74
CA ASN A 107 -0.78 7.86 -0.29
C ASN A 107 -2.08 8.07 0.51
N PRO A 108 -2.06 7.82 1.83
CA PRO A 108 -3.25 7.95 2.64
C PRO A 108 -3.67 9.42 2.67
N ARG A 109 -4.80 9.70 2.04
CA ARG A 109 -5.43 11.01 2.15
C ARG A 109 -6.17 11.07 3.48
N ASN A 110 -5.77 11.99 4.34
CA ASN A 110 -6.54 12.33 5.53
C ASN A 110 -7.74 13.17 5.12
N LEU A 111 -8.78 12.52 4.60
CA LEU A 111 -10.00 13.19 4.22
C LEU A 111 -10.74 13.66 5.49
N SER A 112 -11.20 14.90 5.43
CA SER A 112 -12.07 15.47 6.46
C SER A 112 -13.53 15.01 6.24
N LYS A 113 -14.38 15.22 7.25
CA LYS A 113 -15.82 15.00 7.10
C LYS A 113 -16.41 15.76 5.92
N ALA A 114 -15.94 17.00 5.72
CA ALA A 114 -16.39 17.85 4.63
C ALA A 114 -16.04 17.29 3.26
N ASP A 115 -14.87 16.66 3.10
CA ASP A 115 -14.47 16.05 1.83
C ASP A 115 -15.39 14.90 1.42
N PHE A 116 -15.82 14.07 2.38
CA PHE A 116 -16.79 12.98 2.14
C PHE A 116 -18.17 13.52 1.71
N VAL A 117 -18.61 14.62 2.31
CA VAL A 117 -19.89 15.26 1.97
C VAL A 117 -19.81 15.92 0.60
N GLN A 118 -18.75 16.67 0.32
CA GLN A 118 -18.57 17.38 -0.97
C GLN A 118 -18.42 16.40 -2.15
N SER A 119 -17.75 15.27 -1.94
CA SER A 119 -17.63 14.22 -2.97
C SER A 119 -18.92 13.42 -3.18
N GLY A 120 -19.95 13.61 -2.34
CA GLY A 120 -21.19 12.84 -2.38
C GLY A 120 -21.03 11.39 -1.90
N THR A 121 -19.90 11.06 -1.27
CA THR A 121 -19.64 9.70 -0.76
C THR A 121 -20.57 9.34 0.40
N ALA A 122 -20.86 10.30 1.29
CA ALA A 122 -21.75 10.12 2.41
C ALA A 122 -22.38 11.46 2.83
N THR A 123 -23.58 11.43 3.44
CA THR A 123 -24.15 12.61 4.06
C THR A 123 -23.50 12.88 5.42
N GLU A 124 -23.60 14.10 5.90
CA GLU A 124 -23.12 14.48 7.22
C GLU A 124 -23.76 13.61 8.32
N GLU A 125 -25.08 13.38 8.21
CA GLU A 125 -25.85 12.56 9.15
C GLU A 125 -25.37 11.10 9.19
N MET A 126 -25.07 10.50 8.03
CA MET A 126 -24.50 9.15 7.95
C MET A 126 -23.15 9.06 8.68
N LEU A 127 -22.29 10.06 8.47
CA LEU A 127 -20.96 10.08 9.09
C LEU A 127 -21.06 10.26 10.61
N ASP A 128 -21.99 11.11 11.09
CA ASP A 128 -22.25 11.28 12.53
C ASP A 128 -22.80 10.02 13.16
N PHE A 129 -23.74 9.35 12.49
CA PHE A 129 -24.29 8.07 12.93
C PHE A 129 -23.20 7.00 13.06
N LEU A 130 -22.36 6.82 12.04
CA LEU A 130 -21.25 5.84 12.08
C LEU A 130 -20.25 6.15 13.19
N SER A 131 -19.91 7.43 13.38
CA SER A 131 -19.02 7.87 14.47
C SER A 131 -19.63 7.58 15.84
N ALA A 132 -20.93 7.79 15.99
CA ALA A 132 -21.64 7.45 17.22
C ALA A 132 -21.65 5.94 17.47
N CYS A 133 -21.96 5.13 16.46
CA CYS A 133 -21.89 3.67 16.53
C CYS A 133 -20.52 3.20 17.05
N LEU A 134 -19.43 3.71 16.47
CA LEU A 134 -18.08 3.36 16.87
C LEU A 134 -17.79 3.75 18.34
N ARG A 135 -18.23 4.94 18.77
CA ARG A 135 -18.05 5.41 20.15
C ARG A 135 -18.80 4.55 21.18
N TYR A 136 -19.95 4.02 20.81
CA TYR A 136 -20.77 3.14 21.66
C TYR A 136 -20.38 1.66 21.54
N GLY A 137 -19.31 1.32 20.82
CA GLY A 137 -18.76 -0.03 20.76
C GLY A 137 -19.47 -0.96 19.78
N VAL A 138 -20.19 -0.40 18.80
CA VAL A 138 -20.78 -1.19 17.73
C VAL A 138 -19.69 -1.64 16.78
N SER A 139 -19.67 -2.92 16.41
CA SER A 139 -18.78 -3.45 15.41
C SER A 139 -19.20 -2.97 14.01
N ILE A 140 -18.26 -2.42 13.25
CA ILE A 140 -18.51 -1.90 11.90
C ILE A 140 -17.69 -2.70 10.89
N CYS A 141 -18.35 -3.18 9.84
CA CYS A 141 -17.71 -3.82 8.70
C CYS A 141 -17.78 -2.87 7.50
N VAL A 142 -16.60 -2.56 6.90
CA VAL A 142 -16.50 -1.76 5.68
C VAL A 142 -16.13 -2.67 4.52
N ALA A 143 -17.06 -2.90 3.60
CA ALA A 143 -16.92 -3.81 2.46
C ALA A 143 -17.12 -3.08 1.13
N GLY A 144 -16.49 -3.60 0.08
CA GLY A 144 -16.60 -3.05 -1.28
C GLY A 144 -15.48 -3.57 -2.19
N ALA A 145 -15.53 -3.22 -3.47
CA ALA A 145 -14.52 -3.58 -4.46
C ALA A 145 -13.14 -2.95 -4.15
N THR A 146 -12.09 -3.43 -4.80
CA THR A 146 -10.77 -2.79 -4.74
C THR A 146 -10.89 -1.32 -5.16
N SER A 147 -10.11 -0.44 -4.56
CA SER A 147 -10.09 1.01 -4.81
C SER A 147 -11.41 1.76 -4.55
N SER A 148 -12.39 1.13 -3.87
CA SER A 148 -13.68 1.77 -3.53
C SER A 148 -13.63 2.69 -2.30
N GLY A 149 -12.45 2.97 -1.73
CA GLY A 149 -12.28 3.86 -0.59
C GLY A 149 -12.50 3.23 0.80
N LYS A 150 -12.55 1.88 0.91
CA LYS A 150 -12.73 1.18 2.20
C LYS A 150 -11.79 1.65 3.29
N THR A 151 -10.49 1.62 2.99
CA THR A 151 -9.43 2.03 3.94
C THR A 151 -9.53 3.51 4.29
N THR A 152 -9.96 4.35 3.33
CA THR A 152 -10.16 5.79 3.53
C THR A 152 -11.30 6.06 4.52
N VAL A 153 -12.45 5.39 4.34
CA VAL A 153 -13.59 5.49 5.27
C VAL A 153 -13.23 4.94 6.64
N ALA A 154 -12.57 3.77 6.70
CA ALA A 154 -12.14 3.18 7.97
C ALA A 154 -11.13 4.09 8.69
N GLY A 155 -10.16 4.65 7.98
CA GLY A 155 -9.19 5.60 8.53
C GLY A 155 -9.86 6.85 9.09
N TRP A 156 -10.83 7.42 8.37
CA TRP A 156 -11.60 8.56 8.85
C TRP A 156 -12.40 8.21 10.12
N LEU A 157 -13.12 7.09 10.12
CA LEU A 157 -13.87 6.65 11.31
C LEU A 157 -12.96 6.47 12.52
N LEU A 158 -11.81 5.82 12.36
CA LEU A 158 -10.81 5.64 13.42
C LEU A 158 -10.23 6.98 13.88
N SER A 159 -10.13 7.97 13.00
CA SER A 159 -9.70 9.32 13.37
C SER A 159 -10.69 10.06 14.28
N THR A 160 -11.95 9.63 14.33
CA THR A 160 -12.97 10.21 15.24
C THR A 160 -12.87 9.68 16.67
N ILE A 161 -12.05 8.65 16.91
CA ILE A 161 -11.86 8.07 18.25
C ILE A 161 -11.09 9.08 19.13
N PRO A 162 -11.56 9.35 20.36
CA PRO A 162 -10.88 10.25 21.30
C PRO A 162 -9.46 9.78 21.64
N ASP A 163 -8.52 10.72 21.81
CA ASP A 163 -7.09 10.44 22.10
C ASP A 163 -6.85 9.57 23.32
N ARG A 164 -7.75 9.62 24.32
CA ARG A 164 -7.71 8.79 25.52
C ARG A 164 -8.01 7.30 25.29
N LYS A 165 -8.52 6.95 24.11
CA LYS A 165 -8.80 5.56 23.74
C LYS A 165 -7.63 5.00 22.96
N ARG A 166 -7.22 3.77 23.31
CA ARG A 166 -6.17 3.08 22.57
C ARG A 166 -6.75 2.45 21.31
N ILE A 167 -6.10 2.70 20.19
CA ILE A 167 -6.39 2.08 18.89
C ILE A 167 -5.33 1.02 18.63
N PHE A 168 -5.76 -0.16 18.23
CA PHE A 168 -4.90 -1.24 17.82
C PHE A 168 -5.29 -1.66 16.40
N THR A 169 -4.35 -1.59 15.44
CA THR A 169 -4.60 -2.02 14.06
C THR A 169 -3.82 -3.28 13.74
N ILE A 170 -4.45 -4.19 12.98
CA ILE A 170 -3.80 -5.36 12.39
C ILE A 170 -4.02 -5.25 10.88
N GLU A 171 -2.94 -4.99 10.15
CA GLU A 171 -3.01 -4.74 8.70
C GLU A 171 -2.27 -5.84 7.95
N ASP A 172 -2.81 -6.29 6.82
CA ASP A 172 -2.20 -7.34 6.05
C ASP A 172 -1.12 -6.79 5.10
N GLY A 173 0.11 -7.24 5.32
CA GLY A 173 1.26 -6.98 4.46
C GLY A 173 1.75 -5.54 4.36
N SER A 174 0.91 -4.52 4.53
CA SER A 174 1.31 -3.10 4.47
C SER A 174 0.51 -2.23 5.42
N ARG A 175 1.17 -1.19 5.96
CA ARG A 175 0.52 -0.20 6.80
C ARG A 175 -0.11 0.87 5.90
N GLU A 176 -1.43 0.86 5.81
CA GLU A 176 -2.21 1.84 5.05
C GLU A 176 -2.79 2.94 5.97
N LEU A 177 -3.10 2.59 7.23
CA LEU A 177 -3.70 3.52 8.18
C LEU A 177 -2.64 4.43 8.83
N GLN A 178 -2.85 5.74 8.78
CA GLN A 178 -2.03 6.75 9.46
C GLN A 178 -2.85 7.44 10.53
N LEU A 179 -2.86 6.86 11.74
CA LEU A 179 -3.72 7.28 12.84
C LEU A 179 -2.96 8.03 13.95
N ILE A 180 -1.63 8.09 13.87
CA ILE A 180 -0.82 8.82 14.86
C ILE A 180 -1.05 10.32 14.67
N ARG A 181 -1.41 11.00 15.77
CA ARG A 181 -1.59 12.45 15.82
C ARG A 181 -0.44 13.06 16.61
N GLU A 182 0.13 14.09 16.04
CA GLU A 182 1.22 14.83 16.67
C GLU A 182 0.83 16.30 16.81
N ARG A 183 1.22 16.89 17.95
CA ARG A 183 1.13 18.32 18.22
C ARG A 183 2.45 18.74 18.86
N ASP A 184 3.10 19.76 18.28
CA ASP A 184 4.39 20.28 18.75
C ASP A 184 5.46 19.19 18.91
N GLY A 185 5.50 18.22 17.98
CA GLY A 185 6.45 17.11 17.96
C GLY A 185 6.15 15.99 18.97
N MET A 186 5.03 16.07 19.69
CA MET A 186 4.60 15.04 20.64
C MET A 186 3.39 14.27 20.14
N VAL A 187 3.41 12.94 20.28
CA VAL A 187 2.27 12.09 19.99
C VAL A 187 1.18 12.32 21.06
N THR A 188 -0.03 12.65 20.60
CA THR A 188 -1.15 13.00 21.49
C THR A 188 -2.14 11.87 21.71
N ASN A 189 -2.18 10.86 20.85
CA ASN A 189 -3.09 9.73 20.94
C ASN A 189 -2.36 8.39 21.16
N SER A 190 -3.10 7.36 21.58
CA SER A 190 -2.54 6.03 21.81
C SER A 190 -2.88 5.10 20.65
N VAL A 191 -1.91 4.79 19.79
CA VAL A 191 -2.09 3.91 18.62
C VAL A 191 -0.97 2.89 18.56
N VAL A 192 -1.34 1.63 18.36
CA VAL A 192 -0.40 0.54 18.05
C VAL A 192 -0.75 -0.01 16.68
N HIS A 193 0.19 0.10 15.77
CA HIS A 193 0.08 -0.49 14.44
C HIS A 193 0.82 -1.82 14.40
N THR A 194 0.13 -2.88 14.01
CA THR A 194 0.74 -4.19 13.75
C THR A 194 0.42 -4.65 12.34
N GLN A 195 1.19 -5.61 11.89
CA GLN A 195 1.06 -6.19 10.55
C GLN A 195 1.20 -7.70 10.63
N THR A 196 0.49 -8.39 9.74
CA THR A 196 0.71 -9.82 9.52
C THR A 196 2.08 -10.05 8.93
N ARG A 197 2.66 -11.19 9.21
CA ARG A 197 3.95 -11.62 8.68
C ARG A 197 3.83 -13.03 8.14
N ASP A 198 4.02 -13.19 6.84
CA ASP A 198 4.20 -14.50 6.23
C ASP A 198 5.58 -15.07 6.56
N SER A 199 5.63 -16.33 6.91
CA SER A 199 6.87 -17.09 7.10
C SER A 199 6.65 -18.51 6.63
N GLU A 200 7.66 -19.10 5.98
CA GLU A 200 7.69 -20.54 5.66
C GLU A 200 7.71 -21.41 6.91
N ASN A 201 8.21 -20.86 8.02
CA ASN A 201 8.16 -21.51 9.32
C ASN A 201 6.87 -21.12 10.04
N GLU A 202 5.94 -22.06 10.22
CA GLU A 202 4.65 -21.83 10.91
C GLU A 202 4.79 -21.16 12.28
N ARG A 203 5.88 -21.40 13.01
CA ARG A 203 6.16 -20.77 14.31
C ARG A 203 6.50 -19.29 14.23
N GLN A 204 6.90 -18.82 13.04
CA GLN A 204 7.24 -17.41 12.79
C GLN A 204 6.15 -16.67 12.01
N ARG A 205 5.13 -17.40 11.56
CA ARG A 205 3.98 -16.84 10.88
C ARG A 205 3.11 -16.11 11.91
N ILE A 206 2.72 -14.90 11.56
CA ILE A 206 1.80 -14.07 12.35
C ILE A 206 0.58 -13.82 11.48
N ASP A 207 -0.49 -14.51 11.78
CA ASP A 207 -1.77 -14.37 11.11
C ASP A 207 -2.64 -13.30 11.78
N GLN A 208 -3.67 -12.83 11.09
CA GLN A 208 -4.65 -11.90 11.65
C GLN A 208 -5.51 -12.52 12.76
N ILE A 209 -5.51 -13.85 12.83
CA ILE A 209 -6.28 -14.62 13.80
C ILE A 209 -5.30 -15.16 14.83
N ALA A 210 -5.20 -14.49 15.94
CA ALA A 210 -4.61 -14.98 17.18
C ALA A 210 -5.66 -14.92 18.28
#